data_849e3f1582f5033c9aabf5267a3b155d
#
_entry.id   849e3f1582f5033c9aabf5267a3b155d
#
_cell.length_a   1.000
_cell.length_b   1.000
_cell.length_c   1.000
_cell.angle_alpha   90.00
_cell.angle_beta   90.00
_cell.angle_gamma   90.00
#
_symmetry.space_group_name_H-M   'P 1'
#
loop_
_entity.id
_entity.type
_entity.pdbx_description
1 polymer ?
#
loop_
_entity_poly.entity_id
_entity_poly.type
_entity_poly.pdbx_seq_one_letter_code
_entity_poly.pdbx_strand_id
1 'polypeptide(L)'
;MKVFHLLLRRLTFTLLSLSLLIFHQSAPAETRLSGNHFLSAELLNLSKDLTMNPIALWLDQGSQIWQKDCQGCHQDLTQVRQSIVEFPRWKNHQLINLEDQIIQCFAKKQMVGLSTENQDVIALSTFLSDSAKGLKIKLQPPSEVAERKLWQEELNHGAQIYIQRQGRVNLSCTQCHDLNIGKNLRSDVISPAFLTGFPIYRQSWQTMGSMDRRLRACYSGVQAAIPPTGHRDLRALELFLKNRSEGLLWEGPSIRR
;
A
#
# COMPACT_ATOMS: atom_id res chain seq x y z
N MET A 1 -70.05 -19.25 -11.76
CA MET A 1 -68.81 -19.62 -12.46
C MET A 1 -67.73 -18.44 -12.63
N LYS A 2 -68.12 -17.17 -12.78
CA LYS A 2 -67.15 -16.07 -12.96
C LYS A 2 -66.42 -15.64 -11.69
N VAL A 3 -66.95 -15.87 -10.48
CA VAL A 3 -66.31 -15.45 -9.22
C VAL A 3 -65.21 -16.42 -8.80
N PHE A 4 -65.27 -17.69 -9.17
CA PHE A 4 -64.26 -18.70 -8.83
C PHE A 4 -62.95 -18.55 -9.60
N HIS A 5 -63.00 -18.00 -10.82
CA HIS A 5 -61.82 -17.73 -11.64
C HIS A 5 -61.03 -16.49 -11.19
N LEU A 6 -61.69 -15.53 -10.53
CA LEU A 6 -61.03 -14.32 -10.04
C LEU A 6 -60.22 -14.59 -8.76
N LEU A 7 -60.69 -15.49 -7.91
CA LEU A 7 -60.00 -15.89 -6.67
C LEU A 7 -58.75 -16.73 -6.95
N LEU A 8 -58.82 -17.64 -7.93
CA LEU A 8 -57.65 -18.43 -8.33
C LEU A 8 -56.52 -17.59 -8.96
N ARG A 9 -56.89 -16.56 -9.74
CA ARG A 9 -55.88 -15.63 -10.35
C ARG A 9 -55.16 -14.74 -9.32
N ARG A 10 -55.82 -14.39 -8.22
CA ARG A 10 -55.19 -13.61 -7.15
C ARG A 10 -54.27 -14.45 -6.25
N LEU A 11 -54.57 -15.75 -6.06
CA LEU A 11 -53.74 -16.66 -5.29
C LEU A 11 -52.41 -17.01 -6.04
N THR A 12 -52.49 -17.15 -7.37
CA THR A 12 -51.29 -17.46 -8.17
C THR A 12 -50.33 -16.25 -8.28
N PHE A 13 -50.82 -15.01 -8.25
CA PHE A 13 -50.00 -13.80 -8.28
C PHE A 13 -49.28 -13.54 -6.94
N THR A 14 -49.90 -13.88 -5.81
CA THR A 14 -49.26 -13.72 -4.48
C THR A 14 -48.26 -14.82 -4.19
N LEU A 15 -48.35 -16.00 -4.77
CA LEU A 15 -47.34 -17.06 -4.63
C LEU A 15 -46.11 -16.82 -5.54
N LEU A 16 -46.28 -16.12 -6.68
CA LEU A 16 -45.13 -15.79 -7.57
C LEU A 16 -44.30 -14.61 -7.06
N SER A 17 -44.89 -13.70 -6.26
CA SER A 17 -44.17 -12.57 -5.67
C SER A 17 -43.38 -12.95 -4.40
N LEU A 18 -43.68 -14.10 -3.77
CA LEU A 18 -42.96 -14.55 -2.57
C LEU A 18 -41.70 -15.37 -2.88
N SER A 19 -41.57 -15.89 -4.11
CA SER A 19 -40.42 -16.70 -4.52
C SER A 19 -39.21 -15.86 -5.04
N LEU A 20 -39.34 -14.54 -5.16
CA LEU A 20 -38.23 -13.65 -5.62
C LEU A 20 -37.42 -13.03 -4.48
N LEU A 21 -37.72 -13.36 -3.22
CA LEU A 21 -37.06 -12.74 -2.04
C LEU A 21 -35.98 -13.60 -1.39
N ILE A 22 -35.62 -14.72 -1.98
CA ILE A 22 -34.59 -15.58 -1.40
C ILE A 22 -33.52 -15.83 -2.46
N PHE A 23 -32.49 -15.02 -2.51
CA PHE A 23 -31.10 -15.36 -2.86
C PHE A 23 -30.26 -14.09 -3.03
N HIS A 24 -30.21 -13.24 -1.98
CA HIS A 24 -28.99 -12.47 -1.79
C HIS A 24 -28.05 -13.35 -0.95
N GLN A 25 -27.47 -14.35 -1.58
CA GLN A 25 -26.24 -14.92 -1.04
C GLN A 25 -25.17 -13.83 -1.20
N SER A 26 -24.88 -13.16 -0.09
CA SER A 26 -23.64 -12.38 0.00
C SER A 26 -22.51 -13.35 -0.31
N ALA A 27 -21.86 -13.16 -1.46
CA ALA A 27 -20.63 -13.87 -1.77
C ALA A 27 -19.71 -13.74 -0.55
N PRO A 28 -19.08 -14.82 -0.08
CA PRO A 28 -18.14 -14.73 1.03
C PRO A 28 -17.12 -13.66 0.69
N ALA A 29 -16.90 -12.72 1.62
CA ALA A 29 -15.89 -11.70 1.43
C ALA A 29 -14.56 -12.42 1.16
N GLU A 30 -14.04 -12.26 -0.06
CA GLU A 30 -12.77 -12.86 -0.44
C GLU A 30 -11.72 -12.42 0.57
N THR A 31 -11.12 -13.38 1.28
CA THR A 31 -10.12 -13.09 2.30
C THR A 31 -8.88 -12.55 1.61
N ARG A 32 -8.70 -11.23 1.63
CA ARG A 32 -7.54 -10.55 1.05
C ARG A 32 -6.32 -10.86 1.88
N LEU A 33 -5.41 -11.67 1.35
CA LEU A 33 -4.18 -12.06 2.01
C LEU A 33 -3.10 -11.00 1.78
N SER A 34 -2.47 -10.55 2.88
CA SER A 34 -1.39 -9.56 2.83
C SER A 34 -0.08 -10.12 2.29
N GLY A 35 0.91 -9.24 2.06
CA GLY A 35 2.22 -9.64 1.55
C GLY A 35 2.96 -10.62 2.47
N ASN A 36 2.75 -10.57 3.77
CA ASN A 36 3.40 -11.47 4.72
C ASN A 36 2.90 -12.92 4.62
N HIS A 37 1.67 -13.13 4.16
CA HIS A 37 1.14 -14.47 3.90
C HIS A 37 1.94 -15.25 2.85
N PHE A 38 2.59 -14.54 1.93
CA PHE A 38 3.37 -15.11 0.83
C PHE A 38 4.87 -15.27 1.16
N LEU A 39 5.28 -14.98 2.39
CA LEU A 39 6.66 -15.17 2.83
C LEU A 39 6.93 -16.64 3.21
N SER A 40 8.17 -17.08 3.00
CA SER A 40 8.62 -18.36 3.55
C SER A 40 8.66 -18.32 5.10
N ALA A 41 8.51 -19.48 5.71
CA ALA A 41 8.64 -19.59 7.17
C ALA A 41 9.98 -19.04 7.70
N GLU A 42 11.05 -19.22 6.93
CA GLU A 42 12.39 -18.68 7.22
C GLU A 42 12.37 -17.14 7.34
N LEU A 43 11.80 -16.45 6.35
CA LEU A 43 11.69 -14.98 6.37
C LEU A 43 10.77 -14.48 7.47
N LEU A 44 9.68 -15.19 7.75
CA LEU A 44 8.79 -14.87 8.86
C LEU A 44 9.48 -15.03 10.21
N ASN A 45 10.29 -16.08 10.39
CA ASN A 45 11.08 -16.29 11.60
C ASN A 45 12.15 -15.22 11.72
N LEU A 46 12.89 -14.92 10.65
CA LEU A 46 13.90 -13.85 10.64
C LEU A 46 13.28 -12.48 11.01
N SER A 47 12.07 -12.18 10.56
CA SER A 47 11.39 -10.92 10.90
C SER A 47 11.03 -10.81 12.40
N LYS A 48 10.95 -11.92 13.11
CA LYS A 48 10.62 -11.98 14.54
C LYS A 48 11.86 -12.14 15.43
N ASP A 49 13.01 -12.45 14.85
CA ASP A 49 14.25 -12.65 15.58
C ASP A 49 14.81 -11.31 16.04
N LEU A 50 14.96 -11.14 17.36
CA LEU A 50 15.44 -9.88 17.93
C LEU A 50 16.93 -9.63 17.69
N THR A 51 17.68 -10.67 17.35
CA THR A 51 19.14 -10.61 17.19
C THR A 51 19.57 -10.56 15.73
N MET A 52 18.92 -11.37 14.88
CA MET A 52 19.30 -11.55 13.48
C MET A 52 18.47 -10.73 12.51
N ASN A 53 17.41 -10.05 12.98
CA ASN A 53 16.58 -9.21 12.12
C ASN A 53 17.37 -8.01 11.57
N PRO A 54 17.63 -7.94 10.26
CA PRO A 54 18.45 -6.87 9.68
C PRO A 54 17.78 -5.48 9.75
N ILE A 55 16.47 -5.42 10.05
CA ILE A 55 15.73 -4.16 10.23
C ILE A 55 16.11 -3.49 11.55
N ALA A 56 16.60 -4.23 12.56
CA ALA A 56 16.87 -3.71 13.90
C ALA A 56 17.80 -2.49 13.90
N LEU A 57 18.84 -2.50 13.09
CA LEU A 57 19.77 -1.36 12.96
C LEU A 57 19.08 -0.10 12.43
N TRP A 58 18.15 -0.27 11.49
CA TRP A 58 17.38 0.84 10.92
C TRP A 58 16.36 1.39 11.91
N LEU A 59 15.77 0.53 12.75
CA LEU A 59 14.87 0.95 13.82
C LEU A 59 15.61 1.75 14.88
N ASP A 60 16.82 1.31 15.27
CA ASP A 60 17.66 2.03 16.23
C ASP A 60 18.06 3.41 15.69
N GLN A 61 18.61 3.48 14.48
CA GLN A 61 18.96 4.74 13.82
C GLN A 61 17.73 5.66 13.69
N GLY A 62 16.60 5.14 13.25
CA GLY A 62 15.36 5.91 13.11
C GLY A 62 14.84 6.45 14.45
N SER A 63 14.95 5.66 15.53
CA SER A 63 14.63 6.10 16.89
C SER A 63 15.53 7.25 17.36
N GLN A 64 16.84 7.19 17.11
CA GLN A 64 17.78 8.26 17.45
C GLN A 64 17.44 9.54 16.68
N ILE A 65 17.14 9.44 15.38
CA ILE A 65 16.72 10.58 14.56
C ILE A 65 15.41 11.17 15.09
N TRP A 66 14.44 10.32 15.44
CA TRP A 66 13.18 10.77 16.02
C TRP A 66 13.40 11.60 17.28
N GLN A 67 14.17 11.09 18.23
CA GLN A 67 14.47 11.78 19.48
C GLN A 67 15.18 13.12 19.26
N LYS A 68 16.18 13.14 18.38
CA LYS A 68 16.97 14.32 18.11
C LYS A 68 16.22 15.39 17.29
N ASP A 69 15.51 14.96 16.24
CA ASP A 69 15.06 15.86 15.18
C ASP A 69 13.55 16.05 15.10
N CYS A 70 12.74 15.15 15.70
CA CYS A 70 11.30 15.19 15.56
C CYS A 70 10.58 15.47 16.88
N GLN A 71 11.07 14.96 18.01
CA GLN A 71 10.39 15.00 19.31
C GLN A 71 10.17 16.43 19.81
N GLY A 72 10.98 17.41 19.42
CA GLY A 72 10.77 18.82 19.74
C GLY A 72 9.49 19.43 19.12
N CYS A 73 9.01 18.85 18.00
CA CYS A 73 7.78 19.28 17.32
C CYS A 73 6.62 18.31 17.55
N HIS A 74 6.93 17.02 17.73
CA HIS A 74 5.98 15.93 17.93
C HIS A 74 6.20 15.34 19.33
N GLN A 75 5.42 15.78 20.30
CA GLN A 75 5.61 15.40 21.71
C GLN A 75 5.47 13.89 21.94
N ASP A 76 4.62 13.21 21.17
CA ASP A 76 4.35 11.80 21.31
C ASP A 76 4.23 11.11 19.94
N LEU A 77 4.90 9.96 19.82
CA LEU A 77 4.82 9.10 18.63
C LEU A 77 3.39 8.63 18.35
N THR A 78 2.56 8.44 19.40
CA THR A 78 1.15 8.03 19.26
C THR A 78 0.32 9.04 18.45
N GLN A 79 0.67 10.32 18.49
CA GLN A 79 -0.01 11.38 17.74
C GLN A 79 0.22 11.28 16.22
N VAL A 80 1.38 10.74 15.84
CA VAL A 80 1.75 10.64 14.40
C VAL A 80 1.49 9.25 13.81
N ARG A 81 1.49 8.19 14.63
CA ARG A 81 1.39 6.81 14.13
C ARG A 81 0.18 6.54 13.25
N GLN A 82 -0.98 7.10 13.59
CA GLN A 82 -2.19 6.93 12.77
C GLN A 82 -1.99 7.53 11.38
N SER A 83 -1.28 8.64 11.28
CA SER A 83 -1.03 9.31 10.02
C SER A 83 -0.15 8.52 9.05
N ILE A 84 0.65 7.57 9.55
CA ILE A 84 1.57 6.77 8.74
C ILE A 84 0.79 5.86 7.77
N VAL A 85 -0.32 5.30 8.21
CA VAL A 85 -1.14 4.40 7.38
C VAL A 85 -2.04 5.13 6.39
N GLU A 86 -2.04 6.47 6.43
CA GLU A 86 -2.84 7.33 5.54
C GLU A 86 -2.03 7.85 4.33
N PHE A 87 -0.70 7.66 4.30
CA PHE A 87 0.11 8.01 3.13
C PHE A 87 -0.11 7.03 1.97
N PRO A 88 -0.01 7.51 0.70
CA PRO A 88 0.31 8.88 0.29
C PRO A 88 -0.86 9.85 0.53
N ARG A 89 -0.53 11.12 0.84
CA ARG A 89 -1.48 12.18 1.12
C ARG A 89 -1.46 13.26 0.07
N TRP A 90 -2.59 13.94 -0.08
CA TRP A 90 -2.69 15.15 -0.89
C TRP A 90 -2.24 16.37 -0.08
N LYS A 91 -1.26 17.10 -0.58
CA LYS A 91 -0.72 18.29 0.08
C LYS A 91 -0.15 19.26 -0.95
N ASN A 92 -0.52 20.54 -0.85
CA ASN A 92 -0.03 21.57 -1.78
C ASN A 92 -0.22 21.18 -3.25
N HIS A 93 -1.43 20.69 -3.60
CA HIS A 93 -1.83 20.28 -4.94
C HIS A 93 -1.03 19.12 -5.55
N GLN A 94 -0.43 18.27 -4.71
CA GLN A 94 0.33 17.10 -5.16
C GLN A 94 0.22 15.93 -4.18
N LEU A 95 0.49 14.73 -4.66
CA LEU A 95 0.68 13.56 -3.80
C LEU A 95 2.08 13.58 -3.19
N ILE A 96 2.15 13.35 -1.88
CA ILE A 96 3.40 13.10 -1.16
C ILE A 96 3.29 11.79 -0.39
N ASN A 97 4.37 11.04 -0.32
CA ASN A 97 4.47 9.87 0.57
C ASN A 97 5.13 10.22 1.91
N LEU A 98 5.37 9.22 2.76
CA LEU A 98 5.95 9.42 4.07
C LEU A 98 7.38 9.98 3.97
N GLU A 99 8.19 9.46 3.05
CA GLU A 99 9.56 9.90 2.83
C GLU A 99 9.61 11.36 2.34
N ASP A 100 8.71 11.76 1.44
CA ASP A 100 8.57 13.16 1.02
C ASP A 100 8.23 14.08 2.19
N GLN A 101 7.33 13.65 3.10
CA GLN A 101 6.99 14.40 4.30
C GLN A 101 8.18 14.53 5.25
N ILE A 102 8.97 13.48 5.43
CA ILE A 102 10.21 13.51 6.23
C ILE A 102 11.20 14.50 5.64
N ILE A 103 11.43 14.45 4.32
CA ILE A 103 12.34 15.39 3.62
C ILE A 103 11.89 16.84 3.81
N GLN A 104 10.57 17.11 3.71
CA GLN A 104 10.02 18.45 3.97
C GLN A 104 10.25 18.91 5.43
N CYS A 105 10.19 18.00 6.38
CA CYS A 105 10.50 18.31 7.79
C CYS A 105 12.00 18.58 7.99
N PHE A 106 12.86 17.79 7.38
CA PHE A 106 14.31 17.97 7.43
C PHE A 106 14.77 19.29 6.76
N ALA A 107 14.11 19.68 5.66
CA ALA A 107 14.40 20.96 4.99
C ALA A 107 14.15 22.17 5.90
N LYS A 108 13.19 22.12 6.81
CA LYS A 108 12.95 23.17 7.83
C LYS A 108 14.11 23.30 8.83
N LYS A 109 14.94 22.28 8.95
CA LYS A 109 16.17 22.23 9.75
C LYS A 109 17.43 22.43 8.93
N GLN A 110 17.30 22.99 7.72
CA GLN A 110 18.40 23.26 6.78
C GLN A 110 19.09 21.99 6.24
N MET A 111 18.52 20.81 6.44
CA MET A 111 18.96 19.56 5.82
C MET A 111 18.32 19.46 4.43
N VAL A 112 19.01 19.97 3.42
CA VAL A 112 18.48 20.07 2.04
C VAL A 112 19.16 19.06 1.09
N GLY A 113 18.57 18.83 -0.08
CA GLY A 113 19.13 17.93 -1.11
C GLY A 113 18.98 16.44 -0.80
N LEU A 114 18.11 16.07 0.15
CA LEU A 114 17.85 14.67 0.48
C LEU A 114 16.90 14.05 -0.55
N SER A 115 17.11 12.76 -0.81
CA SER A 115 16.20 11.92 -1.60
C SER A 115 15.41 10.96 -0.70
N THR A 116 14.35 10.35 -1.23
CA THR A 116 13.58 9.31 -0.53
C THR A 116 14.39 8.05 -0.22
N GLU A 117 15.56 7.88 -0.86
CA GLU A 117 16.51 6.78 -0.60
C GLU A 117 17.69 7.20 0.30
N ASN A 118 17.67 8.42 0.83
CA ASN A 118 18.67 8.83 1.81
C ASN A 118 18.56 7.96 3.07
N GLN A 119 19.70 7.56 3.63
CA GLN A 119 19.76 6.62 4.75
C GLN A 119 18.96 7.10 5.97
N ASP A 120 19.08 8.36 6.36
CA ASP A 120 18.37 8.90 7.52
C ASP A 120 16.86 9.00 7.26
N VAL A 121 16.46 9.34 6.03
CA VAL A 121 15.04 9.35 5.62
C VAL A 121 14.43 7.96 5.71
N ILE A 122 15.13 6.94 5.19
CA ILE A 122 14.68 5.55 5.24
C ILE A 122 14.68 5.02 6.68
N ALA A 123 15.70 5.35 7.49
CA ALA A 123 15.76 4.92 8.89
C ALA A 123 14.56 5.48 9.69
N LEU A 124 14.31 6.79 9.55
CA LEU A 124 13.16 7.42 10.23
C LEU A 124 11.83 6.87 9.70
N SER A 125 11.68 6.69 8.38
CA SER A 125 10.49 6.07 7.79
C SER A 125 10.28 4.65 8.31
N THR A 126 11.35 3.87 8.48
CA THR A 126 11.32 2.51 9.04
C THR A 126 10.80 2.52 10.49
N PHE A 127 11.33 3.39 11.32
CA PHE A 127 10.92 3.54 12.72
C PHE A 127 9.45 3.98 12.85
N LEU A 128 9.04 4.97 12.06
CA LEU A 128 7.65 5.45 12.03
C LEU A 128 6.69 4.35 11.53
N SER A 129 7.08 3.62 10.49
CA SER A 129 6.32 2.48 9.96
C SER A 129 6.12 1.39 11.01
N ASP A 130 7.15 1.05 11.78
CA ASP A 130 7.04 0.05 12.86
C ASP A 130 6.06 0.48 13.94
N SER A 131 6.06 1.77 14.30
CA SER A 131 5.11 2.32 15.27
C SER A 131 3.64 2.18 14.86
N ALA A 132 3.38 2.13 13.55
CA ALA A 132 2.03 2.02 12.97
C ALA A 132 1.57 0.57 12.76
N LYS A 133 2.42 -0.42 13.05
CA LYS A 133 2.10 -1.84 12.88
C LYS A 133 0.79 -2.22 13.56
N GLY A 134 -0.06 -2.96 12.86
CA GLY A 134 -1.38 -3.38 13.33
C GLY A 134 -2.50 -2.34 13.15
N LEU A 135 -2.21 -1.11 12.72
CA LEU A 135 -3.25 -0.15 12.36
C LEU A 135 -3.87 -0.48 11.01
N LYS A 136 -5.17 -0.18 10.86
CA LYS A 136 -5.84 -0.33 9.57
C LYS A 136 -5.40 0.76 8.60
N ILE A 137 -5.07 0.36 7.39
CA ILE A 137 -4.80 1.28 6.28
C ILE A 137 -6.08 2.03 5.94
N LYS A 138 -6.00 3.36 5.89
CA LYS A 138 -7.12 4.23 5.59
C LYS A 138 -6.62 5.46 4.84
N LEU A 139 -6.98 5.57 3.57
CA LEU A 139 -6.69 6.78 2.79
C LEU A 139 -7.54 7.97 3.25
N GLN A 140 -6.99 9.16 3.09
CA GLN A 140 -7.64 10.43 3.43
C GLN A 140 -7.73 11.32 2.17
N PRO A 141 -8.80 11.15 1.36
CA PRO A 141 -9.04 12.07 0.24
C PRO A 141 -9.21 13.51 0.74
N PRO A 142 -8.81 14.52 -0.04
CA PRO A 142 -9.01 15.92 0.32
C PRO A 142 -10.49 16.24 0.59
N SER A 143 -10.76 17.12 1.56
CA SER A 143 -12.10 17.59 1.86
C SER A 143 -12.64 18.54 0.78
N GLU A 144 -11.75 19.37 0.22
CA GLU A 144 -12.07 20.33 -0.83
C GLU A 144 -12.43 19.62 -2.14
N VAL A 145 -13.57 20.00 -2.75
CA VAL A 145 -14.13 19.30 -3.93
C VAL A 145 -13.18 19.32 -5.12
N ALA A 146 -12.58 20.48 -5.38
CA ALA A 146 -11.64 20.64 -6.52
C ALA A 146 -10.39 19.77 -6.33
N GLU A 147 -9.82 19.74 -5.14
CA GLU A 147 -8.65 18.91 -4.82
C GLU A 147 -8.98 17.42 -4.81
N ARG A 148 -10.19 17.06 -4.35
CA ARG A 148 -10.66 15.67 -4.40
C ARG A 148 -10.77 15.16 -5.83
N LYS A 149 -11.17 16.02 -6.78
CA LYS A 149 -11.20 15.67 -8.20
C LYS A 149 -9.78 15.37 -8.72
N LEU A 150 -8.82 16.22 -8.43
CA LEU A 150 -7.41 16.01 -8.81
C LEU A 150 -6.84 14.74 -8.15
N TRP A 151 -7.13 14.51 -6.89
CA TRP A 151 -6.74 13.28 -6.19
C TRP A 151 -7.33 12.03 -6.87
N GLN A 152 -8.59 12.08 -7.29
CA GLN A 152 -9.23 10.99 -8.02
C GLN A 152 -8.60 10.77 -9.39
N GLU A 153 -8.18 11.84 -10.07
CA GLU A 153 -7.43 11.75 -11.33
C GLU A 153 -6.09 11.05 -11.14
N GLU A 154 -5.36 11.34 -10.05
CA GLU A 154 -4.12 10.62 -9.70
C GLU A 154 -4.38 9.14 -9.37
N LEU A 155 -5.45 8.82 -8.66
CA LEU A 155 -5.83 7.44 -8.38
C LEU A 155 -6.11 6.68 -9.68
N ASN A 156 -6.85 7.29 -10.61
CA ASN A 156 -7.15 6.71 -11.92
C ASN A 156 -5.88 6.58 -12.78
N HIS A 157 -4.97 7.55 -12.71
CA HIS A 157 -3.67 7.49 -13.39
C HIS A 157 -2.84 6.30 -12.88
N GLY A 158 -2.76 6.11 -11.56
CA GLY A 158 -2.10 4.95 -10.96
C GLY A 158 -2.71 3.62 -11.40
N ALA A 159 -4.05 3.56 -11.49
CA ALA A 159 -4.75 2.39 -12.01
C ALA A 159 -4.41 2.10 -13.48
N GLN A 160 -4.30 3.12 -14.32
CA GLN A 160 -3.88 2.96 -15.71
C GLN A 160 -2.45 2.44 -15.83
N ILE A 161 -1.51 2.99 -15.05
CA ILE A 161 -0.13 2.49 -15.01
C ILE A 161 -0.10 1.02 -14.60
N TYR A 162 -0.91 0.62 -13.62
CA TYR A 162 -0.94 -0.75 -13.11
C TYR A 162 -1.37 -1.79 -14.15
N ILE A 163 -2.32 -1.43 -15.04
CA ILE A 163 -2.82 -2.32 -16.09
C ILE A 163 -2.03 -2.21 -17.40
N GLN A 164 -1.31 -1.11 -17.61
CA GLN A 164 -0.59 -0.85 -18.84
C GLN A 164 0.63 -1.77 -18.98
N ARG A 165 0.73 -2.44 -20.13
CA ARG A 165 1.93 -3.21 -20.50
C ARG A 165 3.08 -2.27 -20.83
N GLN A 166 4.26 -2.59 -20.29
CA GLN A 166 5.45 -1.74 -20.38
C GLN A 166 6.71 -2.56 -20.71
N GLY A 167 7.71 -1.82 -21.16
CA GLY A 167 9.04 -2.36 -21.40
C GLY A 167 9.13 -3.36 -22.55
N ARG A 168 10.35 -3.82 -22.79
CA ARG A 168 10.64 -4.81 -23.86
C ARG A 168 10.03 -6.18 -23.57
N VAL A 169 9.83 -6.51 -22.30
CA VAL A 169 9.18 -7.76 -21.87
C VAL A 169 7.66 -7.68 -22.04
N ASN A 170 7.09 -6.47 -22.29
CA ASN A 170 5.67 -6.24 -22.54
C ASN A 170 4.77 -6.79 -21.43
N LEU A 171 5.08 -6.49 -20.18
CA LEU A 171 4.33 -6.91 -19.00
C LEU A 171 3.72 -5.72 -18.26
N SER A 172 2.54 -5.95 -17.67
CA SER A 172 1.91 -5.05 -16.71
C SER A 172 2.01 -5.62 -15.29
N CYS A 173 1.71 -4.79 -14.28
CA CYS A 173 1.67 -5.25 -12.89
C CYS A 173 0.61 -6.32 -12.68
N THR A 174 -0.55 -6.23 -13.35
CA THR A 174 -1.66 -7.21 -13.29
C THR A 174 -1.25 -8.61 -13.64
N GLN A 175 -0.34 -8.76 -14.63
CA GLN A 175 0.07 -10.10 -15.08
C GLN A 175 0.80 -10.90 -14.00
N CYS A 176 1.53 -10.22 -13.12
CA CYS A 176 2.11 -10.85 -11.95
C CYS A 176 1.14 -10.80 -10.76
N HIS A 177 0.68 -9.65 -10.37
CA HIS A 177 0.04 -9.38 -9.08
C HIS A 177 -1.47 -9.63 -9.01
N ASP A 178 -2.12 -9.95 -10.14
CA ASP A 178 -3.51 -10.38 -10.16
C ASP A 178 -3.63 -11.81 -10.77
N LEU A 179 -2.94 -12.08 -11.88
CA LEU A 179 -3.12 -13.32 -12.63
C LEU A 179 -2.18 -14.47 -12.19
N ASN A 180 -1.09 -14.16 -11.48
CA ASN A 180 -0.08 -15.14 -11.08
C ASN A 180 0.22 -15.10 -9.57
N ILE A 181 -0.71 -14.65 -8.75
CA ILE A 181 -0.60 -14.68 -7.28
C ILE A 181 -0.32 -16.12 -6.82
N GLY A 182 0.59 -16.27 -5.86
CA GLY A 182 0.98 -17.57 -5.29
C GLY A 182 1.95 -18.38 -6.14
N LYS A 183 2.25 -17.96 -7.39
CA LYS A 183 3.27 -18.61 -8.21
C LYS A 183 4.66 -18.07 -7.88
N ASN A 184 5.67 -18.87 -8.14
CA ASN A 184 7.05 -18.48 -7.93
C ASN A 184 7.58 -17.64 -9.10
N LEU A 185 8.24 -16.54 -8.77
CA LEU A 185 9.10 -15.80 -9.66
C LEU A 185 10.52 -15.85 -9.09
N ARG A 186 11.38 -16.71 -9.65
CA ARG A 186 12.67 -17.08 -9.05
C ARG A 186 12.44 -17.64 -7.64
N SER A 187 13.05 -17.04 -6.61
CA SER A 187 12.92 -17.45 -5.21
C SER A 187 11.78 -16.78 -4.45
N ASP A 188 11.10 -15.82 -5.06
CA ASP A 188 9.99 -15.08 -4.44
C ASP A 188 8.63 -15.66 -4.86
N VAL A 189 7.68 -15.69 -3.92
CA VAL A 189 6.27 -15.95 -4.22
C VAL A 189 5.59 -14.62 -4.57
N ILE A 190 4.87 -14.60 -5.69
CA ILE A 190 4.16 -13.41 -6.15
C ILE A 190 2.98 -13.13 -5.22
N SER A 191 2.97 -11.96 -4.60
CA SER A 191 1.89 -11.44 -3.76
C SER A 191 0.91 -10.58 -4.57
N PRO A 192 -0.29 -10.25 -4.05
CA PRO A 192 -1.27 -9.39 -4.73
C PRO A 192 -0.88 -7.90 -4.76
N ALA A 193 0.36 -7.54 -4.47
CA ALA A 193 0.87 -6.17 -4.41
C ALA A 193 0.08 -5.23 -3.48
N PHE A 194 -0.45 -5.75 -2.37
CA PHE A 194 -0.99 -4.91 -1.32
C PHE A 194 0.14 -4.17 -0.61
N LEU A 195 -0.03 -2.86 -0.47
CA LEU A 195 0.97 -1.99 0.14
C LEU A 195 0.80 -1.98 1.67
N THR A 196 1.23 -3.06 2.32
CA THR A 196 1.05 -3.25 3.77
C THR A 196 2.36 -3.21 4.56
N GLY A 197 3.53 -3.30 3.91
CA GLY A 197 4.79 -3.62 4.60
C GLY A 197 6.01 -2.77 4.25
N PHE A 198 5.85 -1.47 3.96
CA PHE A 198 6.97 -0.58 3.60
C PHE A 198 7.43 0.33 4.73
N PRO A 199 8.72 0.77 4.74
CA PRO A 199 9.84 0.35 3.89
C PRO A 199 10.15 -1.14 3.99
N ILE A 200 10.88 -1.69 2.98
CA ILE A 200 11.25 -3.11 2.97
C ILE A 200 12.76 -3.29 3.04
N TYR A 201 13.22 -4.26 3.83
CA TYR A 201 14.55 -4.83 3.70
C TYR A 201 14.51 -5.92 2.63
N ARG A 202 15.30 -5.79 1.57
CA ARG A 202 15.46 -6.86 0.61
C ARG A 202 16.82 -7.53 0.74
N GLN A 203 16.82 -8.86 0.87
CA GLN A 203 18.08 -9.62 0.93
C GLN A 203 18.95 -9.38 -0.32
N SER A 204 18.35 -9.26 -1.50
CA SER A 204 19.08 -8.94 -2.74
C SER A 204 19.67 -7.52 -2.77
N TRP A 205 19.19 -6.60 -1.93
CA TRP A 205 19.73 -5.24 -1.81
C TRP A 205 20.68 -5.10 -0.63
N GLN A 206 20.60 -5.99 0.35
CA GLN A 206 21.31 -5.91 1.64
C GLN A 206 21.04 -4.58 2.38
N THR A 207 19.88 -3.98 2.14
CA THR A 207 19.50 -2.69 2.74
C THR A 207 17.98 -2.50 2.73
N MET A 208 17.52 -1.53 3.51
CA MET A 208 16.15 -1.02 3.42
C MET A 208 15.97 -0.21 2.14
N GLY A 209 14.74 -0.11 1.67
CA GLY A 209 14.37 0.73 0.53
C GLY A 209 12.90 1.14 0.58
N SER A 210 12.62 2.31 -0.01
CA SER A 210 11.28 2.86 -0.13
C SER A 210 10.42 2.11 -1.16
N MET A 211 9.15 2.50 -1.24
CA MET A 211 8.26 2.07 -2.32
C MET A 211 8.77 2.52 -3.70
N ASP A 212 9.33 3.73 -3.81
CA ASP A 212 9.95 4.22 -5.05
C ASP A 212 11.01 3.23 -5.57
N ARG A 213 11.93 2.83 -4.70
CA ARG A 213 12.98 1.86 -5.06
C ARG A 213 12.38 0.53 -5.53
N ARG A 214 11.33 0.07 -4.86
CA ARG A 214 10.67 -1.19 -5.25
C ARG A 214 9.98 -1.09 -6.59
N LEU A 215 9.23 -0.03 -6.87
CA LEU A 215 8.58 0.20 -8.15
C LEU A 215 9.60 0.32 -9.28
N ARG A 216 10.66 1.13 -9.08
CA ARG A 216 11.74 1.29 -10.06
C ARG A 216 12.45 -0.04 -10.37
N ALA A 217 12.62 -0.91 -9.38
CA ALA A 217 13.15 -2.26 -9.60
C ALA A 217 12.20 -3.11 -10.47
N CYS A 218 10.88 -2.94 -10.34
CA CYS A 218 9.92 -3.60 -11.24
C CYS A 218 10.02 -3.07 -12.68
N TYR A 219 10.11 -1.74 -12.88
CA TYR A 219 10.35 -1.14 -14.21
C TYR A 219 11.62 -1.69 -14.85
N SER A 220 12.72 -1.76 -14.09
CA SER A 220 13.96 -2.40 -14.56
C SER A 220 13.76 -3.86 -14.94
N GLY A 221 13.03 -4.61 -14.12
CA GLY A 221 12.77 -6.05 -14.36
C GLY A 221 11.98 -6.33 -15.63
N VAL A 222 11.09 -5.44 -16.05
CA VAL A 222 10.37 -5.55 -17.33
C VAL A 222 11.05 -4.81 -18.49
N GLN A 223 12.26 -4.28 -18.26
CA GLN A 223 13.05 -3.51 -19.23
C GLN A 223 12.30 -2.28 -19.77
N ALA A 224 11.59 -1.59 -18.90
CA ALA A 224 10.92 -0.31 -19.19
C ALA A 224 11.82 0.87 -18.83
N ALA A 225 11.48 2.07 -19.34
CA ALA A 225 12.08 3.32 -18.89
C ALA A 225 11.80 3.51 -17.41
N ILE A 226 12.85 3.73 -16.60
CA ILE A 226 12.74 3.83 -15.16
C ILE A 226 12.44 5.29 -14.78
N PRO A 227 11.27 5.60 -14.19
CA PRO A 227 10.97 6.95 -13.72
C PRO A 227 11.98 7.41 -12.68
N PRO A 228 12.36 8.68 -12.62
CA PRO A 228 13.18 9.20 -11.53
C PRO A 228 12.47 9.07 -10.18
N THR A 229 13.24 9.02 -9.10
CA THR A 229 12.70 9.01 -7.73
C THR A 229 11.81 10.24 -7.50
N GLY A 230 10.66 10.05 -6.87
CA GLY A 230 9.68 11.10 -6.64
C GLY A 230 8.81 11.46 -7.84
N HIS A 231 8.93 10.75 -8.98
CA HIS A 231 8.12 11.00 -10.16
C HIS A 231 6.62 10.84 -9.88
N ARG A 232 5.80 11.67 -10.53
CA ARG A 232 4.33 11.63 -10.42
C ARG A 232 3.77 10.22 -10.63
N ASP A 233 4.26 9.48 -11.62
CA ASP A 233 3.79 8.13 -11.93
C ASP A 233 4.01 7.17 -10.76
N LEU A 234 5.14 7.29 -10.03
CA LEU A 234 5.42 6.47 -8.85
C LEU A 234 4.46 6.81 -7.71
N ARG A 235 4.16 8.10 -7.49
CA ARG A 235 3.19 8.54 -6.47
C ARG A 235 1.76 8.11 -6.80
N ALA A 236 1.34 8.25 -8.06
CA ALA A 236 0.03 7.80 -8.52
C ALA A 236 -0.14 6.28 -8.38
N LEU A 237 0.89 5.52 -8.77
CA LEU A 237 0.90 4.07 -8.61
C LEU A 237 0.91 3.66 -7.13
N GLU A 238 1.67 4.33 -6.27
CA GLU A 238 1.68 4.12 -4.83
C GLU A 238 0.28 4.38 -4.21
N LEU A 239 -0.38 5.47 -4.61
CA LEU A 239 -1.76 5.77 -4.20
C LEU A 239 -2.73 4.65 -4.59
N PHE A 240 -2.66 4.19 -5.83
CA PHE A 240 -3.50 3.10 -6.32
C PHE A 240 -3.26 1.80 -5.54
N LEU A 241 -2.01 1.42 -5.31
CA LEU A 241 -1.66 0.22 -4.54
C LEU A 241 -2.09 0.33 -3.07
N LYS A 242 -1.99 1.53 -2.50
CA LYS A 242 -2.49 1.79 -1.14
C LYS A 242 -4.02 1.69 -1.07
N ASN A 243 -4.73 2.24 -2.07
CA ASN A 243 -6.18 2.11 -2.19
C ASN A 243 -6.61 0.64 -2.30
N ARG A 244 -5.90 -0.19 -3.06
CA ARG A 244 -6.12 -1.64 -3.08
C ARG A 244 -5.94 -2.30 -1.71
N SER A 245 -5.15 -1.70 -0.85
CA SER A 245 -4.81 -2.23 0.49
C SER A 245 -5.71 -1.68 1.60
N GLU A 246 -6.67 -0.80 1.28
CA GLU A 246 -7.51 -0.15 2.28
C GLU A 246 -8.27 -1.16 3.14
N GLY A 247 -8.26 -0.93 4.46
CA GLY A 247 -8.85 -1.81 5.46
C GLY A 247 -7.98 -3.00 5.90
N LEU A 248 -6.89 -3.32 5.17
CA LEU A 248 -5.89 -4.29 5.65
C LEU A 248 -5.08 -3.69 6.80
N LEU A 249 -4.47 -4.57 7.60
CA LEU A 249 -3.56 -4.16 8.67
C LEU A 249 -2.20 -3.78 8.08
N TRP A 250 -1.61 -2.72 8.62
CA TRP A 250 -0.23 -2.34 8.32
C TRP A 250 0.76 -3.33 8.94
N GLU A 251 1.65 -3.86 8.16
CA GLU A 251 2.62 -4.90 8.52
C GLU A 251 4.08 -4.41 8.55
N GLY A 252 4.29 -3.19 8.01
CA GLY A 252 5.64 -2.66 7.83
C GLY A 252 6.32 -2.23 9.13
N PRO A 253 7.65 -2.13 9.09
CA PRO A 253 8.53 -2.54 7.99
C PRO A 253 8.61 -4.06 7.82
N SER A 254 9.05 -4.53 6.64
CA SER A 254 9.08 -5.97 6.38
C SER A 254 10.33 -6.45 5.64
N ILE A 255 10.61 -7.76 5.72
CA ILE A 255 11.74 -8.40 5.03
C ILE A 255 11.23 -9.09 3.76
N ARG A 256 12.00 -9.02 2.68
CA ARG A 256 11.76 -9.70 1.40
C ARG A 256 13.08 -10.27 0.86
N ARG A 257 13.01 -11.27 0.00
CA ARG A 257 14.19 -11.84 -0.71
C ARG A 257 14.80 -10.88 -1.71
#